data_34ce4be366e0d7a8cfb6b7622408f2a2
#
_entry.id   34ce4be366e0d7a8cfb6b7622408f2a2
#
_cell.length_a   1.000
_cell.length_b   1.000
_cell.length_c   1.000
_cell.angle_alpha   90.00
_cell.angle_beta   90.00
_cell.angle_gamma   90.00
#
_symmetry.space_group_name_H-M   'P 1'
#
loop_
_entity.id
_entity.type
_entity.pdbx_description
1 polymer ?
#
loop_
_entity_poly.entity_id
_entity_poly.type
_entity_poly.pdbx_seq_one_letter_code
_entity_poly.pdbx_strand_id
1 'polypeptide(L)'
;DNVSRIGDASYNETRNGQSEYSVVADPDGSEVNQALLRYDHKYGSAVLGRQRINLDNQRFVGGVAWRQNEQTYDGVLGQLKPLDGLTLSYAYIDNINSIFGPGDNRFDTAANPANIEGHSHLLNAQYIVMPELTATAYQYRLGLDNLAGGGQSSKTTGLRLNGAIAGVSYALEYAQQSEYADNPLDLDSDYYLAELGYTVQGVALKAGYEVLGGDEGPGNRAFQT
;
A
#
# COMPACT_ATOMS: atom_id res chain seq x y z
N ASP A 1 11.56 -15.52 -2.37
CA ASP A 1 10.85 -15.88 -1.14
C ASP A 1 10.45 -17.35 -1.15
N ASN A 2 10.44 -18.00 -0.01
CA ASN A 2 9.99 -19.38 0.13
C ASN A 2 9.22 -19.52 1.44
N VAL A 3 7.96 -19.85 1.35
CA VAL A 3 7.09 -20.13 2.48
C VAL A 3 6.81 -21.62 2.52
N SER A 4 7.18 -22.26 3.63
CA SER A 4 6.97 -23.69 3.85
C SER A 4 6.26 -23.91 5.18
N ARG A 5 5.21 -24.73 5.15
CA ARG A 5 4.46 -25.10 6.31
C ARG A 5 4.98 -26.41 6.93
N ILE A 6 5.12 -26.44 8.23
CA ILE A 6 5.45 -27.64 8.98
C ILE A 6 4.22 -28.03 9.82
N GLY A 7 3.67 -29.23 9.58
CA GLY A 7 2.49 -29.76 10.26
C GLY A 7 1.17 -29.38 9.60
N ASP A 8 0.07 -29.66 10.31
CA ASP A 8 -1.27 -29.40 9.84
C ASP A 8 -1.68 -27.93 10.09
N ALA A 9 -2.38 -27.33 9.13
CA ALA A 9 -2.96 -26.01 9.30
C ALA A 9 -4.16 -26.08 10.25
N SER A 10 -4.10 -25.34 11.36
CA SER A 10 -5.24 -25.13 12.27
C SER A 10 -5.87 -23.76 12.03
N TYR A 11 -5.96 -23.34 10.77
CA TYR A 11 -6.54 -22.09 10.31
C TYR A 11 -7.16 -22.29 8.90
N ASN A 12 -8.05 -21.39 8.50
CA ASN A 12 -8.63 -21.39 7.19
C ASN A 12 -7.73 -20.66 6.19
N GLU A 13 -7.05 -21.40 5.33
CA GLU A 13 -6.28 -20.80 4.22
C GLU A 13 -7.13 -20.58 2.95
N THR A 14 -8.45 -20.58 3.13
CA THR A 14 -9.49 -20.43 2.10
C THR A 14 -9.72 -21.66 1.20
N ARG A 15 -8.82 -22.65 1.17
CA ARG A 15 -8.91 -23.83 0.30
C ARG A 15 -8.61 -25.18 0.96
N ASN A 16 -8.20 -25.17 2.23
CA ASN A 16 -7.94 -26.40 2.98
C ASN A 16 -9.21 -27.05 3.58
N GLY A 17 -10.38 -26.49 3.31
CA GLY A 17 -11.67 -27.00 3.79
C GLY A 17 -11.97 -26.68 5.26
N GLN A 18 -11.11 -25.92 5.93
CA GLN A 18 -11.25 -25.60 7.36
C GLN A 18 -12.03 -24.29 7.57
N SER A 19 -13.26 -24.26 7.07
CA SER A 19 -14.12 -23.05 7.06
C SER A 19 -14.55 -22.57 8.45
N GLU A 20 -14.40 -23.42 9.49
CA GLU A 20 -14.71 -23.13 10.89
C GLU A 20 -13.64 -22.30 11.59
N TYR A 21 -12.43 -22.19 11.02
CA TYR A 21 -11.33 -21.41 11.58
C TYR A 21 -11.24 -20.03 10.95
N SER A 22 -10.57 -19.12 11.67
CA SER A 22 -10.26 -17.78 11.16
C SER A 22 -9.40 -17.85 9.90
N VAL A 23 -9.68 -16.96 8.96
CA VAL A 23 -8.92 -16.86 7.71
C VAL A 23 -7.53 -16.29 7.96
N VAL A 24 -6.50 -17.02 7.55
CA VAL A 24 -5.11 -16.58 7.49
C VAL A 24 -4.60 -16.92 6.09
N ALA A 25 -4.61 -15.93 5.21
CA ALA A 25 -4.22 -16.08 3.81
C ALA A 25 -2.69 -16.02 3.65
N ASP A 26 -1.99 -17.02 4.21
CA ASP A 26 -0.54 -17.19 4.09
C ASP A 26 -0.24 -18.53 3.38
N PRO A 27 -0.29 -18.56 2.05
CA PRO A 27 -0.05 -19.78 1.29
C PRO A 27 1.41 -20.22 1.35
N ASP A 28 1.64 -21.51 1.35
CA ASP A 28 2.97 -22.07 1.11
C ASP A 28 3.31 -22.00 -0.40
N GLY A 29 4.54 -21.72 -0.71
CA GLY A 29 5.01 -21.60 -2.09
C GLY A 29 6.40 -20.98 -2.20
N SER A 30 6.88 -20.89 -3.43
CA SER A 30 8.16 -20.24 -3.75
C SER A 30 7.97 -19.28 -4.90
N GLU A 31 8.44 -18.07 -4.73
CA GLU A 31 8.39 -17.05 -5.77
C GLU A 31 9.62 -16.16 -5.76
N VAL A 32 9.82 -15.45 -6.86
CA VAL A 32 10.83 -14.40 -6.95
C VAL A 32 10.23 -13.13 -6.32
N ASN A 33 10.64 -12.84 -5.10
CA ASN A 33 10.14 -11.69 -4.37
C ASN A 33 10.68 -10.36 -4.93
N GLN A 34 11.97 -10.30 -5.27
CA GLN A 34 12.57 -9.13 -5.87
C GLN A 34 13.54 -9.53 -7.00
N ALA A 35 13.43 -8.83 -8.14
CA ALA A 35 14.33 -8.93 -9.28
C ALA A 35 14.38 -7.56 -9.96
N LEU A 36 15.40 -6.77 -9.71
CA LEU A 36 15.46 -5.37 -10.10
C LEU A 36 16.84 -4.92 -10.57
N LEU A 37 16.82 -3.85 -11.35
CA LEU A 37 17.98 -3.03 -11.65
C LEU A 37 17.83 -1.68 -10.97
N ARG A 38 18.89 -1.23 -10.29
CA ARG A 38 18.89 0.07 -9.60
C ARG A 38 20.04 0.93 -10.13
N TYR A 39 19.71 2.18 -10.42
CA TYR A 39 20.65 3.23 -10.74
C TYR A 39 20.57 4.34 -9.69
N ASP A 40 21.68 4.67 -9.07
CA ASP A 40 21.78 5.75 -8.09
C ASP A 40 22.63 6.90 -8.62
N HIS A 41 22.14 8.10 -8.44
CA HIS A 41 22.80 9.34 -8.76
C HIS A 41 22.69 10.32 -7.60
N LYS A 42 23.60 11.31 -7.52
CA LYS A 42 23.60 12.31 -6.44
C LYS A 42 22.27 13.07 -6.28
N TYR A 43 21.50 13.17 -7.34
CA TYR A 43 20.21 13.88 -7.33
C TYR A 43 18.99 12.94 -7.29
N GLY A 44 19.16 11.63 -7.19
CA GLY A 44 18.05 10.71 -7.15
C GLY A 44 18.43 9.29 -7.54
N SER A 45 17.41 8.47 -7.74
CA SER A 45 17.58 7.07 -8.14
C SER A 45 16.48 6.63 -9.09
N ALA A 46 16.72 5.55 -9.82
CA ALA A 46 15.72 4.85 -10.61
C ALA A 46 15.82 3.35 -10.36
N VAL A 47 14.69 2.68 -10.24
CA VAL A 47 14.59 1.24 -10.04
C VAL A 47 13.63 0.67 -11.07
N LEU A 48 14.05 -0.40 -11.77
CA LEU A 48 13.25 -1.10 -12.76
C LEU A 48 13.15 -2.58 -12.39
N GLY A 49 11.95 -3.14 -12.42
CA GLY A 49 11.66 -4.55 -12.17
C GLY A 49 10.84 -4.78 -10.93
N ARG A 50 10.85 -6.02 -10.42
CA ARG A 50 10.10 -6.42 -9.22
C ARG A 50 10.77 -5.88 -7.98
N GLN A 51 10.04 -5.04 -7.23
CA GLN A 51 10.58 -4.27 -6.13
C GLN A 51 9.54 -4.02 -5.03
N ARG A 52 10.02 -3.66 -3.84
CA ARG A 52 9.19 -3.10 -2.78
C ARG A 52 8.92 -1.63 -3.05
N ILE A 53 7.69 -1.20 -2.88
CA ILE A 53 7.32 0.22 -2.85
C ILE A 53 6.53 0.45 -1.58
N ASN A 54 7.12 1.20 -0.64
CA ASN A 54 6.50 1.57 0.61
C ASN A 54 6.44 3.10 0.66
N LEU A 55 5.24 3.67 0.69
CA LEU A 55 5.03 5.11 0.74
C LEU A 55 4.37 5.50 2.08
N ASP A 56 4.88 6.56 2.67
CA ASP A 56 4.37 7.17 3.90
C ASP A 56 4.20 6.15 5.05
N ASN A 57 3.00 6.01 5.58
CA ASN A 57 2.67 5.01 6.60
C ASN A 57 2.19 3.66 6.02
N GLN A 58 2.34 3.46 4.71
CA GLN A 58 1.90 2.28 3.96
C GLN A 58 0.38 2.05 4.02
N ARG A 59 -0.40 3.11 4.25
CA ARG A 59 -1.86 3.01 4.32
C ARG A 59 -2.46 2.71 2.95
N PHE A 60 -1.92 3.32 1.90
CA PHE A 60 -2.41 3.18 0.52
C PHE A 60 -1.50 2.35 -0.37
N VAL A 61 -0.19 2.45 -0.15
CA VAL A 61 0.82 1.72 -0.93
C VAL A 61 1.88 1.16 0.01
N GLY A 62 1.95 -0.16 0.10
CA GLY A 62 2.89 -0.83 0.98
C GLY A 62 3.08 -2.30 0.67
N GLY A 63 4.11 -2.90 1.27
CA GLY A 63 4.52 -4.28 1.04
C GLY A 63 3.82 -5.31 1.91
N VAL A 64 2.98 -4.92 2.87
CA VAL A 64 2.31 -5.84 3.81
C VAL A 64 3.30 -6.81 4.47
N ALA A 65 4.48 -6.30 4.84
CA ALA A 65 5.65 -7.11 5.24
C ALA A 65 5.49 -7.91 6.57
N TRP A 66 4.35 -7.81 7.22
CA TRP A 66 3.97 -8.67 8.35
C TRP A 66 3.40 -10.03 7.92
N ARG A 67 3.08 -10.20 6.62
CA ARG A 67 2.69 -11.46 6.00
C ARG A 67 3.90 -12.28 5.62
N GLN A 68 3.73 -13.61 5.45
CA GLN A 68 4.80 -14.51 5.00
C GLN A 68 5.18 -14.24 3.55
N ASN A 69 4.19 -13.98 2.68
CA ASN A 69 4.40 -13.43 1.34
C ASN A 69 4.15 -11.93 1.40
N GLU A 70 5.18 -11.13 1.16
CA GLU A 70 5.01 -9.68 1.08
C GLU A 70 4.53 -9.25 -0.31
N GLN A 71 3.78 -8.15 -0.35
CA GLN A 71 3.37 -7.54 -1.60
C GLN A 71 4.55 -6.84 -2.27
N THR A 72 4.77 -7.12 -3.56
CA THR A 72 5.77 -6.46 -4.39
C THR A 72 5.17 -5.97 -5.71
N TYR A 73 5.92 -5.12 -6.40
CA TYR A 73 5.42 -4.36 -7.54
C TYR A 73 6.36 -4.53 -8.72
N ASP A 74 5.83 -4.89 -9.87
CA ASP A 74 6.54 -4.94 -11.14
C ASP A 74 6.36 -3.59 -11.86
N GLY A 75 7.46 -2.87 -12.10
CA GLY A 75 7.38 -1.55 -12.69
C GLY A 75 8.65 -0.72 -12.58
N VAL A 76 8.48 0.58 -12.63
CA VAL A 76 9.58 1.56 -12.53
C VAL A 76 9.28 2.52 -11.39
N LEU A 77 10.27 2.77 -10.53
CA LEU A 77 10.24 3.82 -9.52
C LEU A 77 11.39 4.80 -9.76
N GLY A 78 11.07 6.07 -9.97
CA GLY A 78 12.02 7.17 -10.02
C GLY A 78 11.90 8.07 -8.80
N GLN A 79 13.02 8.47 -8.22
CA GLN A 79 13.08 9.46 -7.15
C GLN A 79 14.07 10.57 -7.51
N LEU A 80 13.66 11.82 -7.30
CA LEU A 80 14.50 13.00 -7.49
C LEU A 80 14.59 13.80 -6.19
N LYS A 81 15.78 14.33 -5.93
CA LYS A 81 16.07 15.22 -4.81
C LYS A 81 16.62 16.56 -5.37
N PRO A 82 15.73 17.43 -5.90
CA PRO A 82 16.13 18.63 -6.62
C PRO A 82 16.71 19.71 -5.70
N LEU A 83 16.34 19.68 -4.43
CA LEU A 83 16.83 20.56 -3.38
C LEU A 83 16.82 19.86 -2.03
N ASP A 84 17.50 20.43 -1.05
CA ASP A 84 17.55 19.88 0.31
C ASP A 84 16.16 19.80 0.92
N GLY A 85 15.87 18.66 1.52
CA GLY A 85 14.58 18.37 2.15
C GLY A 85 13.46 17.96 1.19
N LEU A 86 13.58 18.15 -0.13
CA LEU A 86 12.54 17.75 -1.09
C LEU A 86 12.88 16.43 -1.78
N THR A 87 11.96 15.48 -1.68
CA THR A 87 11.99 14.23 -2.46
C THR A 87 10.72 14.14 -3.31
N LEU A 88 10.90 14.00 -4.61
CA LEU A 88 9.81 13.74 -5.56
C LEU A 88 9.93 12.29 -6.02
N SER A 89 8.87 11.54 -5.90
CA SER A 89 8.80 10.14 -6.33
C SER A 89 7.70 9.95 -7.36
N TYR A 90 8.02 9.18 -8.40
CA TYR A 90 7.04 8.71 -9.37
C TYR A 90 7.24 7.22 -9.60
N ALA A 91 6.17 6.45 -9.52
CA ALA A 91 6.18 5.06 -9.93
C ALA A 91 5.12 4.80 -11.00
N TYR A 92 5.49 3.95 -11.96
CA TYR A 92 4.58 3.25 -12.86
C TYR A 92 4.62 1.76 -12.49
N ILE A 93 3.46 1.18 -12.26
CA ILE A 93 3.30 -0.22 -11.86
C ILE A 93 2.41 -0.91 -12.90
N ASP A 94 2.87 -2.03 -13.42
CA ASP A 94 2.20 -2.86 -14.41
C ASP A 94 1.54 -4.08 -13.75
N ASN A 95 2.13 -4.58 -12.65
CA ASN A 95 1.60 -5.71 -11.90
C ASN A 95 1.92 -5.58 -10.41
N ILE A 96 0.97 -5.99 -9.57
CA ILE A 96 1.15 -6.14 -8.13
C ILE A 96 1.16 -7.63 -7.81
N ASN A 97 2.26 -8.11 -7.25
CA ASN A 97 2.36 -9.46 -6.72
C ASN A 97 1.79 -9.43 -5.32
N SER A 98 0.62 -10.00 -5.13
CA SER A 98 -0.14 -9.89 -3.89
C SER A 98 0.35 -10.84 -2.81
N ILE A 99 -0.14 -10.65 -1.59
CA ILE A 99 0.13 -11.54 -0.45
C ILE A 99 -0.43 -12.95 -0.60
N PHE A 100 -1.27 -13.22 -1.61
CA PHE A 100 -1.89 -14.52 -1.86
C PHE A 100 -0.97 -15.53 -2.54
N GLY A 101 0.32 -15.18 -2.68
CA GLY A 101 1.39 -16.08 -3.09
C GLY A 101 1.52 -16.25 -4.59
N PRO A 102 2.32 -17.24 -5.02
CA PRO A 102 2.65 -17.41 -6.41
C PRO A 102 1.41 -17.71 -7.25
N GLY A 103 1.41 -17.26 -8.51
CA GLY A 103 0.34 -17.49 -9.48
C GLY A 103 0.30 -18.94 -9.98
N ASP A 104 0.27 -19.91 -9.06
CA ASP A 104 0.12 -21.34 -9.34
C ASP A 104 -1.33 -21.80 -9.44
N ASN A 105 -2.27 -20.86 -9.54
CA ASN A 105 -3.72 -21.04 -9.58
C ASN A 105 -4.35 -21.61 -8.29
N ARG A 106 -3.58 -21.88 -7.24
CA ARG A 106 -4.13 -22.45 -6.01
C ARG A 106 -4.86 -21.40 -5.17
N PHE A 107 -4.33 -20.18 -5.11
CA PHE A 107 -4.93 -19.03 -4.43
C PHE A 107 -5.44 -17.96 -5.40
N ASP A 108 -5.19 -18.15 -6.69
CA ASP A 108 -5.58 -17.20 -7.73
C ASP A 108 -7.09 -17.29 -7.99
N THR A 109 -7.85 -16.42 -7.36
CA THR A 109 -9.28 -16.27 -7.56
C THR A 109 -9.61 -14.84 -7.97
N ALA A 110 -10.75 -14.61 -8.61
CA ALA A 110 -11.19 -13.26 -8.96
C ALA A 110 -11.34 -12.31 -7.76
N ALA A 111 -11.52 -12.85 -6.54
CA ALA A 111 -11.59 -12.07 -5.31
C ALA A 111 -10.21 -11.81 -4.68
N ASN A 112 -9.26 -12.72 -4.87
CA ASN A 112 -7.93 -12.68 -4.28
C ASN A 112 -6.88 -13.15 -5.31
N PRO A 113 -6.64 -12.37 -6.37
CA PRO A 113 -5.67 -12.75 -7.38
C PRO A 113 -4.25 -12.69 -6.82
N ALA A 114 -3.42 -13.66 -7.23
CA ALA A 114 -1.98 -13.67 -6.92
C ALA A 114 -1.26 -12.51 -7.61
N ASN A 115 -1.69 -12.19 -8.83
CA ASN A 115 -1.21 -11.06 -9.61
C ASN A 115 -2.36 -10.09 -9.88
N ILE A 116 -2.18 -8.83 -9.52
CA ILE A 116 -3.15 -7.77 -9.81
C ILE A 116 -2.58 -6.97 -10.97
N GLU A 117 -3.12 -7.22 -12.16
CA GLU A 117 -2.73 -6.55 -13.39
C GLU A 117 -3.41 -5.20 -13.52
N GLY A 118 -2.73 -4.25 -14.17
CA GLY A 118 -3.30 -2.94 -14.47
C GLY A 118 -2.23 -1.85 -14.57
N HIS A 119 -2.68 -0.64 -14.81
CA HIS A 119 -1.79 0.52 -15.05
C HIS A 119 -1.90 1.51 -13.91
N SER A 120 -1.00 1.41 -12.94
CA SER A 120 -1.01 2.30 -11.78
C SER A 120 0.09 3.36 -11.85
N HIS A 121 -0.23 4.57 -11.41
CA HIS A 121 0.67 5.71 -11.37
C HIS A 121 0.68 6.31 -9.97
N LEU A 122 1.86 6.37 -9.35
CA LEU A 122 2.05 6.92 -8.02
C LEU A 122 2.89 8.19 -8.11
N LEU A 123 2.35 9.29 -7.63
CA LEU A 123 3.05 10.57 -7.46
C LEU A 123 3.11 10.89 -5.97
N ASN A 124 4.31 11.17 -5.46
CA ASN A 124 4.52 11.54 -4.06
C ASN A 124 5.59 12.62 -3.99
N ALA A 125 5.31 13.68 -3.26
CA ALA A 125 6.19 14.81 -3.03
C ALA A 125 6.31 15.05 -1.53
N GLN A 126 7.45 14.69 -0.96
CA GLN A 126 7.75 14.86 0.46
C GLN A 126 8.71 16.02 0.65
N TYR A 127 8.38 16.95 1.55
CA TYR A 127 9.24 18.09 1.89
C TYR A 127 9.41 18.20 3.41
N ILE A 128 10.67 18.21 3.84
CA ILE A 128 11.06 18.52 5.23
C ILE A 128 11.01 20.04 5.37
N VAL A 129 9.92 20.57 5.89
CA VAL A 129 9.69 22.01 6.08
C VAL A 129 10.61 22.55 7.17
N MET A 130 10.72 21.79 8.26
CA MET A 130 11.62 22.02 9.39
C MET A 130 11.86 20.67 10.10
N PRO A 131 12.83 20.57 11.02
CA PRO A 131 13.12 19.29 11.70
C PRO A 131 11.93 18.63 12.37
N GLU A 132 10.97 19.44 12.81
CA GLU A 132 9.76 19.00 13.50
C GLU A 132 8.56 18.78 12.58
N LEU A 133 8.66 19.08 11.27
CA LEU A 133 7.55 19.03 10.33
C LEU A 133 7.98 18.52 8.96
N THR A 134 7.41 17.42 8.54
CA THR A 134 7.42 16.93 7.16
C THR A 134 6.03 17.05 6.57
N ALA A 135 5.94 17.61 5.37
CA ALA A 135 4.72 17.66 4.57
C ALA A 135 4.85 16.74 3.37
N THR A 136 3.84 15.94 3.11
CA THR A 136 3.76 15.05 1.94
C THR A 136 2.46 15.29 1.19
N ALA A 137 2.57 15.62 -0.09
CA ALA A 137 1.43 15.68 -1.01
C ALA A 137 1.53 14.51 -1.99
N TYR A 138 0.41 13.85 -2.28
CA TYR A 138 0.43 12.69 -3.13
C TYR A 138 -0.82 12.56 -4.00
N GLN A 139 -0.66 11.85 -5.12
CA GLN A 139 -1.75 11.33 -5.92
C GLN A 139 -1.41 9.91 -6.36
N TYR A 140 -2.24 8.95 -5.95
CA TYR A 140 -2.12 7.54 -6.32
C TYR A 140 -3.30 7.18 -7.21
N ARG A 141 -2.99 6.76 -8.44
CA ARG A 141 -3.94 6.26 -9.43
C ARG A 141 -3.69 4.77 -9.56
N LEU A 142 -4.56 3.98 -8.98
CA LEU A 142 -4.48 2.53 -8.99
C LEU A 142 -5.43 1.99 -10.04
N GLY A 143 -4.88 1.51 -11.17
CA GLY A 143 -5.61 0.74 -12.17
C GLY A 143 -5.45 -0.74 -11.83
N LEU A 144 -6.55 -1.42 -11.48
CA LEU A 144 -6.57 -2.80 -10.96
C LEU A 144 -7.56 -3.61 -11.80
N ASP A 145 -7.16 -3.94 -13.04
CA ASP A 145 -8.07 -4.41 -14.10
C ASP A 145 -8.73 -5.74 -13.78
N ASN A 146 -8.00 -6.68 -13.17
CA ASN A 146 -8.50 -8.01 -12.85
C ASN A 146 -9.03 -8.16 -11.40
N LEU A 147 -9.00 -7.09 -10.60
CA LEU A 147 -9.50 -7.11 -9.23
C LEU A 147 -10.95 -6.60 -9.19
N ALA A 148 -11.89 -7.50 -8.86
CA ALA A 148 -13.32 -7.21 -8.85
C ALA A 148 -13.84 -6.59 -10.16
N GLY A 149 -13.27 -6.99 -11.32
CA GLY A 149 -13.62 -6.43 -12.63
C GLY A 149 -13.33 -4.93 -12.77
N GLY A 150 -12.20 -4.47 -12.21
CA GLY A 150 -11.81 -3.05 -12.19
C GLY A 150 -12.49 -2.23 -11.09
N GLY A 151 -13.45 -2.80 -10.37
CA GLY A 151 -14.27 -2.08 -9.37
C GLY A 151 -13.51 -1.59 -8.13
N GLN A 152 -12.22 -1.89 -8.03
CA GLN A 152 -11.33 -1.36 -6.99
C GLN A 152 -10.31 -0.35 -7.53
N SER A 153 -10.37 -0.03 -8.83
CA SER A 153 -9.53 1.02 -9.41
C SER A 153 -9.92 2.38 -8.84
N SER A 154 -8.94 3.12 -8.34
CA SER A 154 -9.20 4.37 -7.62
C SER A 154 -8.13 5.43 -7.85
N LYS A 155 -8.52 6.69 -7.65
CA LYS A 155 -7.61 7.84 -7.64
C LYS A 155 -7.70 8.49 -6.26
N THR A 156 -6.62 8.41 -5.49
CA THR A 156 -6.50 9.01 -4.17
C THR A 156 -5.58 10.21 -4.24
N THR A 157 -6.04 11.38 -3.78
CA THR A 157 -5.23 12.61 -3.69
C THR A 157 -5.25 13.09 -2.25
N GLY A 158 -4.08 13.31 -1.67
CA GLY A 158 -4.02 13.65 -0.25
C GLY A 158 -2.83 14.51 0.15
N LEU A 159 -2.91 14.97 1.39
CA LEU A 159 -1.89 15.72 2.11
C LEU A 159 -1.70 15.12 3.49
N ARG A 160 -0.44 14.85 3.83
CA ARG A 160 -0.02 14.36 5.15
C ARG A 160 0.98 15.33 5.77
N LEU A 161 0.79 15.63 7.04
CA LEU A 161 1.70 16.38 7.89
C LEU A 161 2.12 15.48 9.04
N ASN A 162 3.41 15.30 9.25
CA ASN A 162 3.90 14.51 10.37
C ASN A 162 5.21 15.05 10.93
N GLY A 163 5.47 14.75 12.19
CA GLY A 163 6.68 15.18 12.85
C GLY A 163 6.69 14.87 14.33
N ALA A 164 7.60 15.55 15.04
CA ALA A 164 7.69 15.44 16.49
C ALA A 164 8.14 16.76 17.11
N ILE A 165 7.49 17.17 18.20
CA ILE A 165 7.79 18.39 18.96
C ILE A 165 7.88 18.01 20.45
N ALA A 166 8.99 18.32 21.09
CA ALA A 166 9.21 18.07 22.52
C ALA A 166 8.90 16.62 22.98
N GLY A 167 9.23 15.64 22.14
CA GLY A 167 9.00 14.22 22.43
C GLY A 167 7.59 13.71 22.09
N VAL A 168 6.68 14.58 21.67
CA VAL A 168 5.37 14.20 21.16
C VAL A 168 5.44 14.07 19.64
N SER A 169 5.22 12.86 19.12
CA SER A 169 5.05 12.63 17.68
C SER A 169 3.59 12.90 17.28
N TYR A 170 3.40 13.35 16.06
CA TYR A 170 2.07 13.59 15.50
C TYR A 170 2.00 13.22 14.02
N ALA A 171 0.79 12.88 13.56
CA ALA A 171 0.46 12.79 12.16
C ALA A 171 -0.97 13.27 11.93
N LEU A 172 -1.13 14.09 10.89
CA LEU A 172 -2.43 14.55 10.39
C LEU A 172 -2.48 14.24 8.90
N GLU A 173 -3.59 13.69 8.43
CA GLU A 173 -3.75 13.36 7.02
C GLU A 173 -5.19 13.58 6.58
N TYR A 174 -5.33 14.09 5.38
CA TYR A 174 -6.58 14.18 4.65
C TYR A 174 -6.36 13.67 3.23
N ALA A 175 -7.27 12.84 2.76
CA ALA A 175 -7.30 12.42 1.37
C ALA A 175 -8.73 12.34 0.85
N GLN A 176 -8.85 12.51 -0.45
CA GLN A 176 -10.07 12.30 -1.22
C GLN A 176 -9.83 11.21 -2.25
N GLN A 177 -10.78 10.32 -2.40
CA GLN A 177 -10.72 9.22 -3.35
C GLN A 177 -11.91 9.28 -4.30
N SER A 178 -11.62 9.11 -5.58
CA SER A 178 -12.62 8.96 -6.64
C SER A 178 -12.32 7.71 -7.47
N GLU A 179 -13.25 7.34 -8.34
CA GLU A 179 -13.06 6.27 -9.31
C GLU A 179 -11.89 6.58 -10.28
N TYR A 180 -11.30 5.53 -10.82
CA TYR A 180 -10.25 5.60 -11.82
C TYR A 180 -10.35 4.45 -12.82
N ALA A 181 -9.82 4.65 -14.04
CA ALA A 181 -9.84 3.69 -15.14
C ALA A 181 -11.27 3.16 -15.41
N ASP A 182 -11.44 1.85 -15.51
CA ASP A 182 -12.72 1.21 -15.84
C ASP A 182 -13.57 0.90 -14.61
N ASN A 183 -13.35 1.56 -13.46
CA ASN A 183 -14.16 1.37 -12.27
C ASN A 183 -15.63 1.80 -12.57
N PRO A 184 -16.58 0.88 -12.49
CA PRO A 184 -17.99 1.17 -12.81
C PRO A 184 -18.74 1.88 -11.66
N LEU A 185 -18.10 2.04 -10.50
CA LEU A 185 -18.69 2.66 -9.32
C LEU A 185 -18.36 4.15 -9.34
N ASP A 186 -19.36 4.97 -9.05
CA ASP A 186 -19.19 6.39 -8.75
C ASP A 186 -18.69 6.51 -7.31
N LEU A 187 -17.40 6.77 -7.14
CA LEU A 187 -16.70 6.78 -5.86
C LEU A 187 -16.33 8.21 -5.48
N ASP A 188 -16.87 8.69 -4.37
CA ASP A 188 -16.50 9.98 -3.74
C ASP A 188 -16.40 9.77 -2.23
N SER A 189 -15.18 9.60 -1.75
CA SER A 189 -14.92 9.24 -0.37
C SER A 189 -13.79 10.05 0.21
N ASP A 190 -13.92 10.42 1.48
CA ASP A 190 -12.93 11.15 2.23
C ASP A 190 -12.22 10.25 3.25
N TYR A 191 -10.94 10.55 3.49
CA TYR A 191 -10.12 9.94 4.52
C TYR A 191 -9.55 10.99 5.45
N TYR A 192 -9.63 10.73 6.74
CA TYR A 192 -9.05 11.58 7.78
C TYR A 192 -8.25 10.74 8.77
N LEU A 193 -7.07 11.21 9.12
CA LEU A 193 -6.26 10.65 10.19
C LEU A 193 -5.73 11.76 11.10
N ALA A 194 -5.83 11.54 12.41
CA ALA A 194 -5.13 12.32 13.43
C ALA A 194 -4.50 11.37 14.45
N GLU A 195 -3.19 11.44 14.61
CA GLU A 195 -2.44 10.61 15.55
C GLU A 195 -1.55 11.46 16.46
N LEU A 196 -1.42 11.03 17.71
CA LEU A 196 -0.44 11.55 18.66
C LEU A 196 0.27 10.38 19.33
N GLY A 197 1.58 10.51 19.51
CA GLY A 197 2.40 9.52 20.20
C GLY A 197 3.35 10.19 21.19
N TYR A 198 3.63 9.51 22.29
CA TYR A 198 4.61 9.95 23.28
C TYR A 198 5.33 8.77 23.87
N THR A 199 6.65 8.90 24.01
CA THR A 199 7.46 7.85 24.62
C THR A 199 7.94 8.30 25.99
N VAL A 200 7.58 7.55 27.04
CA VAL A 200 7.99 7.81 28.43
C VAL A 200 8.59 6.54 29.02
N GLN A 201 9.82 6.65 29.56
CA GLN A 201 10.55 5.55 30.20
C GLN A 201 10.59 4.25 29.38
N GLY A 202 10.74 4.35 28.07
CA GLY A 202 10.79 3.21 27.16
C GLY A 202 9.42 2.62 26.77
N VAL A 203 8.33 3.16 27.30
CA VAL A 203 6.97 2.80 26.91
C VAL A 203 6.47 3.79 25.86
N ALA A 204 6.14 3.31 24.66
CA ALA A 204 5.54 4.11 23.61
C ALA A 204 4.02 4.07 23.74
N LEU A 205 3.39 5.23 23.91
CA LEU A 205 1.95 5.44 23.91
C LEU A 205 1.55 6.09 22.60
N LYS A 206 0.47 5.60 21.97
CA LYS A 206 -0.08 6.17 20.75
C LYS A 206 -1.60 6.21 20.85
N ALA A 207 -2.18 7.32 20.45
CA ALA A 207 -3.62 7.50 20.28
C ALA A 207 -3.88 8.04 18.88
N GLY A 208 -4.94 7.57 18.23
CA GLY A 208 -5.31 7.99 16.89
C GLY A 208 -6.80 7.95 16.67
N TYR A 209 -7.24 8.79 15.76
CA TYR A 209 -8.59 8.82 15.20
C TYR A 209 -8.48 8.74 13.69
N GLU A 210 -9.10 7.72 13.12
CA GLU A 210 -9.08 7.45 11.69
C GLU A 210 -10.51 7.29 11.18
N VAL A 211 -10.80 7.91 10.05
CA VAL A 211 -12.08 7.78 9.36
C VAL A 211 -11.82 7.40 7.91
N LEU A 212 -12.40 6.30 7.49
CA LEU A 212 -12.55 5.95 6.10
C LEU A 212 -14.00 6.22 5.74
N GLY A 213 -14.22 7.24 4.95
CA GLY A 213 -15.53 7.63 4.47
C GLY A 213 -16.12 6.62 3.50
N GLY A 214 -17.32 6.84 3.11
CA GLY A 214 -18.03 6.05 2.11
C GLY A 214 -19.29 6.78 1.72
N ASP A 215 -19.82 6.44 0.55
CA ASP A 215 -21.06 6.99 0.02
C ASP A 215 -22.17 5.94 0.07
N GLU A 216 -23.43 6.39 0.18
CA GLU A 216 -24.60 5.56 0.11
C GLU A 216 -24.89 5.20 -1.35
N GLY A 217 -25.05 3.90 -1.63
CA GLY A 217 -25.39 3.42 -2.97
C GLY A 217 -25.08 1.95 -3.18
N PRO A 218 -25.44 1.37 -4.32
CA PRO A 218 -25.09 -0.01 -4.63
C PRO A 218 -23.61 -0.17 -4.89
N GLY A 219 -23.04 -1.29 -4.45
CA GLY A 219 -21.61 -1.61 -4.56
C GLY A 219 -20.80 -1.18 -3.35
N ASN A 220 -19.49 -1.47 -3.39
CA ASN A 220 -18.56 -1.03 -2.34
C ASN A 220 -18.06 0.38 -2.67
N ARG A 221 -18.60 1.38 -2.01
CA ARG A 221 -18.27 2.80 -2.14
C ARG A 221 -17.51 3.35 -0.93
N ALA A 222 -17.00 2.46 -0.07
CA ALA A 222 -16.13 2.85 1.01
C ALA A 222 -14.74 3.24 0.46
N PHE A 223 -14.07 4.13 1.17
CA PHE A 223 -12.68 4.48 0.88
C PHE A 223 -11.81 3.22 0.85
N GLN A 224 -11.08 3.01 -0.24
CA GLN A 224 -10.27 1.82 -0.50
C GLN A 224 -8.81 2.06 -0.10
N THR A 225 -8.21 1.07 0.58
CA THR A 225 -6.83 1.15 1.09
C THR A 225 -6.08 -0.13 0.81
#